data_08e0a8921b21f199f02f4613a2396495
#
_entry.id   08e0a8921b21f199f02f4613a2396495
#
_cell.length_a   1.000
_cell.length_b   1.000
_cell.length_c   1.000
_cell.angle_alpha   90.00
_cell.angle_beta   90.00
_cell.angle_gamma   90.00
#
_symmetry.space_group_name_H-M   'P 1'
#
loop_
_entity.id
_entity.type
_entity.pdbx_description
1 polymer ?
#
loop_
_entity_poly.entity_id
_entity_poly.type
_entity_poly.pdbx_seq_one_letter_code
_entity_poly.pdbx_strand_id
1 'polypeptide(L)'
;RNYGEYVANGDEVRDIVGKQYQGLRRALRNTTSPDYPSFNMDISDQTRADVWLHEFRNYVEHGSLPSLEIVRLPNDHTSGATHGKPTPRAYMADNDLALGRIVEAVSHSPFWRDTAIVVVEDDAQDGPDHVDSHRSVLLMISAWNRAGVVHRFVNTTDVLATMEEILGLDSLSQFDHYGRPVRGVFAAQPDMTPYDAIKPSVDMNEKNPESPQAKQSAMLDFSRADAADDETLNRILWKTIKGDVPYPGPTRAAVGELIGE
;
A
#
# COMPACT_ATOMS: atom_id res chain seq x y z
N ARG A 1 -1.75 2.33 16.12
CA ARG A 1 -2.77 1.33 15.76
C ARG A 1 -2.36 0.62 14.47
N ASN A 2 -2.60 -0.68 14.38
CA ASN A 2 -2.24 -1.51 13.24
C ASN A 2 -3.51 -2.04 12.54
N TYR A 3 -3.61 -1.86 11.25
CA TYR A 3 -4.72 -2.28 10.39
C TYR A 3 -4.23 -3.23 9.30
N GLY A 4 -4.13 -4.51 9.66
CA GLY A 4 -3.82 -5.58 8.72
C GLY A 4 -2.35 -5.73 8.35
N GLU A 5 -1.45 -4.94 8.93
CA GLU A 5 -0.02 -5.08 8.70
C GLU A 5 0.56 -6.28 9.43
N TYR A 6 1.52 -6.95 8.82
CA TYR A 6 2.21 -8.11 9.33
C TYR A 6 3.69 -7.82 9.55
N VAL A 7 4.28 -8.58 10.44
CA VAL A 7 5.73 -8.63 10.52
C VAL A 7 6.22 -9.71 9.55
N ALA A 8 7.21 -9.37 8.75
CA ALA A 8 7.92 -10.33 7.89
C ALA A 8 8.21 -11.63 8.64
N ASN A 9 8.10 -12.77 8.00
CA ASN A 9 8.24 -14.15 8.49
C ASN A 9 6.93 -14.87 8.87
N GLY A 10 5.81 -14.53 8.27
CA GLY A 10 4.57 -15.31 8.42
C GLY A 10 3.86 -15.15 9.76
N ASP A 11 4.16 -14.08 10.49
CA ASP A 11 3.38 -13.71 11.66
C ASP A 11 2.05 -13.08 11.22
N GLU A 12 1.27 -13.88 10.55
CA GLU A 12 -0.05 -13.47 10.06
C GLU A 12 -0.95 -13.07 11.21
N VAL A 13 -1.84 -12.12 10.93
CA VAL A 13 -2.98 -11.86 11.80
C VAL A 13 -3.86 -13.11 11.79
N ARG A 14 -4.04 -13.74 12.92
CA ARG A 14 -4.79 -14.98 13.02
C ARG A 14 -6.28 -14.66 13.10
N ASP A 15 -7.08 -15.34 12.30
CA ASP A 15 -8.52 -15.35 12.46
C ASP A 15 -8.87 -16.01 13.82
N ILE A 16 -9.46 -15.22 14.71
CA ILE A 16 -9.94 -15.71 16.01
C ILE A 16 -11.45 -15.78 15.93
N VAL A 17 -12.00 -16.76 16.57
CA VAL A 17 -13.43 -17.09 16.71
C VAL A 17 -14.39 -15.94 16.30
N GLY A 18 -15.14 -16.13 15.23
CA GLY A 18 -16.12 -15.16 14.76
C GLY A 18 -15.60 -14.11 13.78
N LYS A 19 -14.45 -14.36 13.14
CA LYS A 19 -13.76 -13.47 12.17
C LYS A 19 -13.10 -12.22 12.78
N GLN A 20 -12.66 -12.28 14.00
CA GLN A 20 -11.79 -11.26 14.57
C GLN A 20 -10.32 -11.57 14.26
N TYR A 21 -9.51 -10.53 14.10
CA TYR A 21 -8.10 -10.62 13.77
C TYR A 21 -7.24 -10.23 14.97
N GLN A 22 -6.12 -10.89 15.17
CA GLN A 22 -5.19 -10.55 16.24
C GLN A 22 -3.75 -10.70 15.77
N GLY A 23 -2.92 -9.71 16.05
CA GLY A 23 -1.48 -9.82 15.83
C GLY A 23 -0.89 -10.97 16.64
N LEU A 24 -0.11 -11.86 16.00
CA LEU A 24 0.51 -12.99 16.66
C LEU A 24 1.61 -12.56 17.62
N ARG A 25 2.37 -11.54 17.27
CA ARG A 25 3.41 -10.97 18.14
C ARG A 25 2.81 -10.23 19.32
N ARG A 26 3.42 -10.41 20.49
CA ARG A 26 2.96 -9.79 21.74
C ARG A 26 2.78 -8.26 21.61
N ALA A 27 3.69 -7.59 20.92
CA ALA A 27 3.64 -6.15 20.70
C ALA A 27 2.43 -5.71 19.87
N LEU A 28 1.95 -6.55 18.94
CA LEU A 28 0.83 -6.22 18.04
C LEU A 28 -0.54 -6.59 18.61
N ARG A 29 -0.62 -7.48 19.62
CA ARG A 29 -1.89 -8.05 20.10
C ARG A 29 -2.91 -7.00 20.53
N ASN A 30 -2.46 -5.94 21.20
CA ASN A 30 -3.34 -4.91 21.73
C ASN A 30 -3.43 -3.67 20.82
N THR A 31 -2.65 -3.64 19.76
CA THR A 31 -2.60 -2.51 18.82
C THR A 31 -3.23 -2.82 17.47
N THR A 32 -3.45 -4.10 17.15
CA THR A 32 -4.12 -4.52 15.91
C THR A 32 -5.63 -4.35 16.02
N SER A 33 -6.25 -3.78 14.98
CA SER A 33 -7.70 -3.72 14.85
C SER A 33 -8.27 -5.13 14.66
N PRO A 34 -9.20 -5.58 15.52
CA PRO A 34 -9.70 -6.95 15.46
C PRO A 34 -10.64 -7.19 14.28
N ASP A 35 -11.22 -6.14 13.73
CA ASP A 35 -12.22 -6.23 12.67
C ASP A 35 -11.63 -5.95 11.27
N TYR A 36 -10.37 -5.49 11.20
CA TYR A 36 -9.74 -5.13 9.93
C TYR A 36 -9.18 -6.38 9.23
N PRO A 37 -9.69 -6.70 8.01
CA PRO A 37 -9.25 -7.87 7.28
C PRO A 37 -7.79 -7.80 6.87
N SER A 38 -7.13 -8.93 6.99
CA SER A 38 -5.76 -9.13 6.56
C SER A 38 -5.64 -9.31 5.03
N PHE A 39 -4.45 -9.74 4.57
CA PHE A 39 -4.23 -10.06 3.16
C PHE A 39 -5.20 -11.16 2.70
N ASN A 40 -6.13 -10.81 1.87
CA ASN A 40 -7.08 -11.70 1.21
C ASN A 40 -7.67 -10.97 0.00
N MET A 41 -7.33 -11.42 -1.20
CA MET A 41 -7.76 -10.83 -2.46
C MET A 41 -9.26 -10.97 -2.76
N ASP A 42 -10.01 -11.71 -1.93
CA ASP A 42 -11.47 -11.82 -2.03
C ASP A 42 -12.21 -10.72 -1.25
N ILE A 43 -11.49 -9.94 -0.47
CA ILE A 43 -12.02 -8.83 0.33
C ILE A 43 -11.60 -7.53 -0.33
N SER A 44 -12.57 -6.67 -0.68
CA SER A 44 -12.28 -5.36 -1.28
C SER A 44 -11.59 -4.41 -0.30
N ASP A 45 -10.77 -3.51 -0.83
CA ASP A 45 -10.21 -2.44 -0.02
C ASP A 45 -11.28 -1.42 0.41
N GLN A 46 -12.44 -1.37 -0.30
CA GLN A 46 -13.58 -0.62 0.20
C GLN A 46 -14.08 -1.17 1.54
N THR A 47 -14.13 -2.50 1.71
CA THR A 47 -14.49 -3.13 2.99
C THR A 47 -13.47 -2.79 4.08
N ARG A 48 -12.18 -2.77 3.74
CA ARG A 48 -11.10 -2.35 4.67
C ARG A 48 -11.24 -0.88 5.06
N ALA A 49 -11.49 -0.02 4.08
CA ALA A 49 -11.74 1.39 4.34
C ALA A 49 -12.97 1.61 5.23
N ASP A 50 -14.06 0.84 5.03
CA ASP A 50 -15.26 0.93 5.88
C ASP A 50 -14.95 0.59 7.36
N VAL A 51 -14.16 -0.44 7.61
CA VAL A 51 -13.73 -0.82 8.98
C VAL A 51 -12.88 0.28 9.59
N TRP A 52 -11.88 0.78 8.85
CA TRP A 52 -11.02 1.88 9.32
C TRP A 52 -11.85 3.15 9.60
N LEU A 53 -12.73 3.54 8.67
CA LEU A 53 -13.60 4.71 8.82
C LEU A 53 -14.56 4.58 10.02
N HIS A 54 -15.00 3.37 10.34
CA HIS A 54 -15.82 3.14 11.53
C HIS A 54 -15.01 3.46 12.81
N GLU A 55 -13.80 2.96 12.92
CA GLU A 55 -12.90 3.21 14.05
C GLU A 55 -12.45 4.69 14.10
N PHE A 56 -12.16 5.29 12.94
CA PHE A 56 -11.78 6.70 12.82
C PHE A 56 -12.87 7.66 13.32
N ARG A 57 -14.15 7.39 13.04
CA ARG A 57 -15.25 8.18 13.60
C ARG A 57 -15.23 8.19 15.13
N ASN A 58 -14.94 7.06 15.74
CA ASN A 58 -14.81 6.99 17.21
C ASN A 58 -13.65 7.86 17.71
N TYR A 59 -12.53 7.89 16.98
CA TYR A 59 -11.41 8.80 17.33
C TYR A 59 -11.81 10.27 17.23
N VAL A 60 -12.56 10.64 16.19
CA VAL A 60 -13.07 12.00 16.03
C VAL A 60 -14.04 12.37 17.17
N GLU A 61 -14.96 11.48 17.52
CA GLU A 61 -15.92 11.70 18.62
C GLU A 61 -15.25 11.86 19.99
N HIS A 62 -14.17 11.14 20.23
CA HIS A 62 -13.42 11.21 21.50
C HIS A 62 -12.29 12.25 21.49
N GLY A 63 -12.02 12.87 20.34
CA GLY A 63 -10.95 13.86 20.20
C GLY A 63 -9.54 13.30 20.41
N SER A 64 -9.33 12.01 20.11
CA SER A 64 -8.06 11.33 20.33
C SER A 64 -7.75 10.39 19.19
N LEU A 65 -6.68 10.67 18.44
CA LEU A 65 -6.14 9.85 17.37
C LEU A 65 -4.83 9.18 17.83
N PRO A 66 -4.57 7.91 17.52
CA PRO A 66 -3.27 7.30 17.75
C PRO A 66 -2.14 8.08 17.07
N SER A 67 -1.00 8.22 17.76
CA SER A 67 0.15 8.97 17.22
C SER A 67 0.75 8.31 15.95
N LEU A 68 0.57 7.01 15.79
CA LEU A 68 0.98 6.25 14.59
C LEU A 68 -0.11 5.24 14.25
N GLU A 69 -0.51 5.24 12.99
CA GLU A 69 -1.34 4.21 12.38
C GLU A 69 -0.61 3.60 11.19
N ILE A 70 -0.65 2.28 11.07
CA ILE A 70 -0.18 1.54 9.90
C ILE A 70 -1.40 0.87 9.28
N VAL A 71 -1.71 1.19 8.04
CA VAL A 71 -2.89 0.69 7.32
C VAL A 71 -2.42 -0.02 6.06
N ARG A 72 -2.83 -1.26 5.88
CA ARG A 72 -2.55 -2.04 4.68
C ARG A 72 -3.77 -2.10 3.77
N LEU A 73 -3.61 -1.72 2.52
CA LEU A 73 -4.59 -1.85 1.45
C LEU A 73 -3.98 -2.74 0.35
N PRO A 74 -4.20 -4.06 0.36
CA PRO A 74 -3.41 -5.00 -0.44
C PRO A 74 -3.95 -5.26 -1.86
N ASN A 75 -5.05 -4.63 -2.28
CA ASN A 75 -5.69 -5.01 -3.54
C ASN A 75 -4.93 -4.55 -4.80
N ASP A 76 -3.96 -3.65 -4.67
CA ASP A 76 -3.00 -3.32 -5.72
C ASP A 76 -2.17 -4.52 -6.17
N HIS A 77 -1.91 -5.49 -5.30
CA HIS A 77 -1.27 -6.76 -5.63
C HIS A 77 -1.99 -7.52 -6.76
N THR A 78 -3.32 -7.39 -6.85
CA THR A 78 -4.20 -8.10 -7.80
C THR A 78 -4.21 -9.64 -7.62
N SER A 79 -5.08 -10.33 -8.35
CA SER A 79 -5.03 -11.79 -8.52
C SER A 79 -4.71 -12.13 -10.00
N GLY A 80 -3.87 -11.30 -10.62
CA GLY A 80 -3.55 -11.42 -12.03
C GLY A 80 -4.80 -11.38 -12.92
N ALA A 81 -4.87 -12.29 -13.87
CA ALA A 81 -6.02 -12.45 -14.77
C ALA A 81 -6.96 -13.60 -14.36
N THR A 82 -6.95 -14.03 -13.10
CA THR A 82 -7.74 -15.17 -12.63
C THR A 82 -9.22 -15.00 -13.01
N HIS A 83 -9.79 -15.99 -13.69
CA HIS A 83 -11.18 -15.95 -14.17
C HIS A 83 -12.18 -15.69 -13.05
N GLY A 84 -13.11 -14.77 -13.27
CA GLY A 84 -14.15 -14.40 -12.32
C GLY A 84 -13.71 -13.51 -11.16
N LYS A 85 -12.40 -13.29 -10.96
CA LYS A 85 -11.87 -12.27 -10.06
C LYS A 85 -11.92 -10.89 -10.71
N PRO A 86 -11.85 -9.79 -9.95
CA PRO A 86 -11.73 -8.46 -10.54
C PRO A 86 -10.56 -8.38 -11.54
N THR A 87 -10.70 -7.56 -12.57
CA THR A 87 -9.57 -7.28 -13.46
C THR A 87 -8.48 -6.52 -12.69
N PRO A 88 -7.21 -6.56 -13.14
CA PRO A 88 -6.15 -5.77 -12.52
C PRO A 88 -6.52 -4.28 -12.39
N ARG A 89 -7.21 -3.71 -13.39
CA ARG A 89 -7.68 -2.32 -13.34
C ARG A 89 -8.75 -2.10 -12.27
N ALA A 90 -9.66 -3.07 -12.11
CA ALA A 90 -10.71 -3.02 -11.09
C ALA A 90 -10.11 -3.10 -9.68
N TYR A 91 -9.12 -3.95 -9.47
CA TYR A 91 -8.36 -4.04 -8.21
C TYR A 91 -7.63 -2.74 -7.89
N MET A 92 -6.90 -2.15 -8.86
CA MET A 92 -6.22 -0.87 -8.67
C MET A 92 -7.20 0.26 -8.36
N ALA A 93 -8.36 0.29 -9.03
CA ALA A 93 -9.39 1.29 -8.78
C ALA A 93 -10.04 1.13 -7.39
N ASP A 94 -10.17 -0.10 -6.90
CA ASP A 94 -10.65 -0.39 -5.55
C ASP A 94 -9.65 0.10 -4.49
N ASN A 95 -8.36 -0.19 -4.67
CA ASN A 95 -7.29 0.27 -3.79
C ASN A 95 -7.20 1.81 -3.76
N ASP A 96 -7.13 2.46 -4.94
CA ASP A 96 -7.03 3.92 -5.08
C ASP A 96 -8.22 4.65 -4.43
N LEU A 97 -9.46 4.17 -4.66
CA LEU A 97 -10.63 4.77 -4.02
C LEU A 97 -10.62 4.58 -2.50
N ALA A 98 -10.19 3.42 -2.00
CA ALA A 98 -10.08 3.17 -0.56
C ALA A 98 -9.11 4.16 0.10
N LEU A 99 -7.94 4.36 -0.51
CA LEU A 99 -6.99 5.38 -0.08
C LEU A 99 -7.61 6.79 -0.13
N GLY A 100 -8.27 7.13 -1.24
CA GLY A 100 -8.95 8.43 -1.39
C GLY A 100 -9.96 8.70 -0.28
N ARG A 101 -10.76 7.70 0.12
CA ARG A 101 -11.75 7.79 1.22
C ARG A 101 -11.09 8.00 2.58
N ILE A 102 -9.94 7.38 2.82
CA ILE A 102 -9.17 7.58 4.06
C ILE A 102 -8.64 9.01 4.10
N VAL A 103 -8.02 9.49 3.01
CA VAL A 103 -7.51 10.86 2.89
C VAL A 103 -8.64 11.90 3.05
N GLU A 104 -9.79 11.67 2.41
CA GLU A 104 -10.98 12.51 2.56
C GLU A 104 -11.38 12.61 4.03
N ALA A 105 -11.56 11.48 4.70
CA ALA A 105 -11.98 11.46 6.11
C ALA A 105 -11.01 12.20 7.03
N VAL A 106 -9.70 11.99 6.86
CA VAL A 106 -8.67 12.68 7.66
C VAL A 106 -8.68 14.17 7.36
N SER A 107 -8.72 14.56 6.09
CA SER A 107 -8.63 15.98 5.69
C SER A 107 -9.85 16.81 6.09
N HIS A 108 -11.02 16.17 6.22
CA HIS A 108 -12.25 16.80 6.74
C HIS A 108 -12.36 16.73 8.28
N SER A 109 -11.38 16.16 8.98
CA SER A 109 -11.43 15.98 10.43
C SER A 109 -10.67 17.08 11.18
N PRO A 110 -10.92 17.22 12.52
CA PRO A 110 -10.12 18.11 13.38
C PRO A 110 -8.62 17.77 13.42
N PHE A 111 -8.25 16.55 13.02
CA PHE A 111 -6.86 16.07 13.05
C PHE A 111 -6.05 16.47 11.82
N TRP A 112 -6.66 17.04 10.77
CA TRP A 112 -5.97 17.34 9.51
C TRP A 112 -4.70 18.15 9.66
N ARG A 113 -4.75 19.18 10.53
CA ARG A 113 -3.60 20.04 10.76
C ARG A 113 -2.38 19.30 11.29
N ASP A 114 -2.60 18.26 12.08
CA ASP A 114 -1.56 17.57 12.85
C ASP A 114 -1.31 16.14 12.32
N THR A 115 -1.79 15.85 11.11
CA THR A 115 -1.63 14.52 10.48
C THR A 115 -0.81 14.60 9.20
N ALA A 116 0.12 13.67 9.06
CA ALA A 116 0.79 13.36 7.81
C ALA A 116 0.46 11.91 7.41
N ILE A 117 0.01 11.72 6.18
CA ILE A 117 -0.25 10.41 5.58
C ILE A 117 0.92 10.11 4.65
N VAL A 118 1.62 9.03 4.92
CA VAL A 118 2.68 8.51 4.07
C VAL A 118 2.16 7.27 3.38
N VAL A 119 2.07 7.29 2.07
CA VAL A 119 1.68 6.16 1.24
C VAL A 119 2.92 5.59 0.60
N VAL A 120 3.19 4.35 0.84
CA VAL A 120 4.34 3.64 0.26
C VAL A 120 3.88 2.26 -0.20
N GLU A 121 4.29 1.88 -1.38
CA GLU A 121 4.20 0.51 -1.87
C GLU A 121 5.43 -0.25 -1.37
N ASP A 122 5.23 -1.44 -0.81
CA ASP A 122 6.29 -2.19 -0.15
C ASP A 122 7.36 -2.65 -1.13
N ASP A 123 6.99 -3.11 -2.33
CA ASP A 123 7.90 -3.39 -3.42
C ASP A 123 7.26 -3.14 -4.80
N ALA A 124 8.07 -3.16 -5.84
CA ALA A 124 7.66 -2.96 -7.23
C ALA A 124 7.43 -4.30 -7.96
N GLN A 125 7.45 -5.43 -7.27
CA GLN A 125 7.36 -6.78 -7.83
C GLN A 125 8.32 -7.00 -9.01
N ASP A 126 9.50 -6.38 -8.98
CA ASP A 126 10.55 -6.50 -10.00
C ASP A 126 10.06 -6.25 -11.45
N GLY A 127 9.03 -5.43 -11.59
CA GLY A 127 8.41 -5.10 -12.87
C GLY A 127 9.27 -4.23 -13.78
N PRO A 128 8.89 -4.10 -15.06
CA PRO A 128 9.65 -3.29 -16.02
C PRO A 128 9.58 -1.80 -15.65
N ASP A 129 10.70 -1.27 -15.17
CA ASP A 129 10.92 0.16 -14.93
C ASP A 129 12.17 0.62 -15.68
N HIS A 130 12.10 1.80 -16.30
CA HIS A 130 13.22 2.35 -17.07
C HIS A 130 14.30 3.02 -16.19
N VAL A 131 14.09 3.11 -14.88
CA VAL A 131 15.04 3.67 -13.92
C VAL A 131 15.61 2.61 -13.01
N ASP A 132 14.74 1.87 -12.32
CA ASP A 132 15.10 0.82 -11.37
C ASP A 132 13.91 -0.11 -11.18
N SER A 133 14.11 -1.44 -11.24
CA SER A 133 13.06 -2.43 -11.06
C SER A 133 12.45 -2.44 -9.66
N HIS A 134 13.14 -1.85 -8.69
CA HIS A 134 12.68 -1.76 -7.30
C HIS A 134 12.01 -0.41 -6.97
N ARG A 135 11.83 0.47 -7.96
CA ARG A 135 11.19 1.76 -7.74
C ARG A 135 9.68 1.61 -7.59
N SER A 136 9.13 2.05 -6.47
CA SER A 136 7.71 2.00 -6.15
C SER A 136 7.11 3.39 -5.90
N VAL A 137 5.82 3.43 -5.60
CA VAL A 137 5.07 4.65 -5.32
C VAL A 137 5.39 5.15 -3.92
N LEU A 138 5.63 6.46 -3.78
CA LEU A 138 5.70 7.17 -2.50
C LEU A 138 4.91 8.47 -2.60
N LEU A 139 3.88 8.62 -1.76
CA LEU A 139 3.14 9.87 -1.61
C LEU A 139 3.25 10.37 -0.17
N MET A 140 3.36 11.70 -0.01
CA MET A 140 3.26 12.35 1.29
C MET A 140 2.12 13.35 1.23
N ILE A 141 1.13 13.20 2.10
CA ILE A 141 -0.12 13.95 2.09
C ILE A 141 -0.37 14.55 3.46
N SER A 142 -0.46 15.87 3.55
CA SER A 142 -0.78 16.60 4.78
C SER A 142 -1.20 18.03 4.47
N ALA A 143 -1.76 18.73 5.45
CA ALA A 143 -1.99 20.18 5.33
C ALA A 143 -0.69 20.98 5.11
N TRP A 144 0.45 20.42 5.45
CA TRP A 144 1.76 21.08 5.35
C TRP A 144 2.52 20.77 4.07
N ASN A 145 1.96 19.99 3.15
CA ASN A 145 2.66 19.64 1.93
C ASN A 145 2.78 20.82 0.96
N ARG A 146 3.91 20.81 0.21
CA ARG A 146 3.99 21.51 -1.07
C ARG A 146 3.49 20.59 -2.16
N ALA A 147 2.56 21.06 -2.98
CA ALA A 147 2.20 20.35 -4.19
C ALA A 147 3.41 20.25 -5.14
N GLY A 148 3.65 19.07 -5.69
CA GLY A 148 4.70 18.86 -6.69
C GLY A 148 5.37 17.50 -6.60
N VAL A 149 6.38 17.31 -7.44
CA VAL A 149 7.18 16.09 -7.52
C VAL A 149 8.55 16.35 -6.90
N VAL A 150 9.00 15.41 -6.07
CA VAL A 150 10.33 15.46 -5.46
C VAL A 150 11.30 14.62 -6.29
N HIS A 151 12.26 15.28 -6.93
CA HIS A 151 13.26 14.66 -7.80
C HIS A 151 14.55 14.35 -7.00
N ARG A 152 14.45 13.45 -6.05
CA ARG A 152 15.62 12.90 -5.35
C ARG A 152 15.39 11.41 -5.10
N PHE A 153 16.47 10.68 -4.92
CA PHE A 153 16.39 9.32 -4.41
C PHE A 153 15.85 9.33 -2.97
N VAL A 154 14.84 8.54 -2.74
CA VAL A 154 14.25 8.27 -1.41
C VAL A 154 14.06 6.76 -1.30
N ASN A 155 14.44 6.19 -0.19
CA ASN A 155 14.20 4.79 0.13
C ASN A 155 13.36 4.64 1.40
N THR A 156 12.99 3.43 1.74
CA THR A 156 12.16 3.13 2.92
C THR A 156 12.80 3.61 4.22
N THR A 157 14.13 3.58 4.35
CA THR A 157 14.83 4.07 5.56
C THR A 157 14.77 5.60 5.66
N ASP A 158 14.75 6.33 4.54
CA ASP A 158 14.51 7.79 4.54
C ASP A 158 13.08 8.10 5.01
N VAL A 159 12.10 7.27 4.62
CA VAL A 159 10.70 7.38 5.08
C VAL A 159 10.60 7.12 6.57
N LEU A 160 11.22 6.06 7.08
CA LEU A 160 11.24 5.74 8.52
C LEU A 160 11.87 6.88 9.31
N ALA A 161 13.05 7.35 8.92
CA ALA A 161 13.71 8.49 9.57
C ALA A 161 12.85 9.77 9.54
N THR A 162 12.03 9.97 8.50
CA THR A 162 11.06 11.08 8.44
C THR A 162 9.96 10.93 9.48
N MET A 163 9.39 9.74 9.62
CA MET A 163 8.35 9.46 10.61
C MET A 163 8.89 9.55 12.03
N GLU A 164 10.09 9.04 12.28
CA GLU A 164 10.78 9.15 13.57
C GLU A 164 11.01 10.62 13.97
N GLU A 165 11.45 11.45 13.02
CA GLU A 165 11.63 12.88 13.27
C GLU A 165 10.30 13.58 13.59
N ILE A 166 9.22 13.27 12.87
CA ILE A 166 7.88 13.83 13.12
C ILE A 166 7.35 13.41 14.50
N LEU A 167 7.59 12.16 14.87
CA LEU A 167 7.09 11.59 16.14
C LEU A 167 7.99 11.83 17.33
N GLY A 168 9.21 12.36 17.11
CA GLY A 168 10.21 12.57 18.17
C GLY A 168 10.75 11.24 18.72
N LEU A 169 10.88 10.23 17.88
CA LEU A 169 11.43 8.92 18.22
C LEU A 169 12.92 8.86 17.95
N ASP A 170 13.62 8.01 18.72
CA ASP A 170 14.98 7.60 18.38
C ASP A 170 14.96 6.62 17.22
N SER A 171 16.07 6.54 16.48
CA SER A 171 16.22 5.58 15.38
C SER A 171 16.08 4.14 15.88
N LEU A 172 15.35 3.33 15.12
CA LEU A 172 15.09 1.91 15.42
C LEU A 172 16.29 1.03 15.11
N SER A 173 17.11 1.43 14.14
CA SER A 173 18.26 0.69 13.64
C SER A 173 19.36 1.61 13.11
N GLN A 174 20.51 1.03 12.78
CA GLN A 174 21.56 1.79 12.09
C GLN A 174 21.16 2.23 10.67
N PHE A 175 20.22 1.54 10.03
CA PHE A 175 19.82 1.86 8.66
C PHE A 175 19.00 3.16 8.59
N ASP A 176 18.00 3.31 9.45
CA ASP A 176 17.20 4.53 9.55
C ASP A 176 17.95 5.68 10.23
N HIS A 177 18.91 5.35 11.14
CA HIS A 177 19.80 6.35 11.72
C HIS A 177 20.60 7.14 10.65
N TYR A 178 21.01 6.48 9.59
CA TYR A 178 21.67 7.12 8.45
C TYR A 178 20.70 7.51 7.32
N GLY A 179 19.41 7.33 7.52
CA GLY A 179 18.37 7.80 6.62
C GLY A 179 18.40 9.33 6.47
N ARG A 180 17.90 9.80 5.36
CA ARG A 180 17.83 11.24 5.05
C ARG A 180 16.38 11.72 5.03
N PRO A 181 15.85 12.24 6.14
CA PRO A 181 14.47 12.67 6.24
C PRO A 181 14.00 13.54 5.07
N VAL A 182 12.77 13.34 4.63
CA VAL A 182 12.17 14.01 3.47
C VAL A 182 11.58 15.36 3.91
N ARG A 183 12.45 16.31 4.28
CA ARG A 183 12.03 17.61 4.85
C ARG A 183 11.53 18.58 3.78
N GLY A 184 12.02 18.50 2.56
CA GLY A 184 11.77 19.49 1.50
C GLY A 184 10.35 19.52 0.95
N VAL A 185 9.49 18.61 1.39
CA VAL A 185 8.08 18.52 0.98
C VAL A 185 7.15 19.41 1.82
N PHE A 186 7.62 19.88 2.98
CA PHE A 186 6.79 20.63 3.89
C PHE A 186 6.86 22.15 3.63
N ALA A 187 5.70 22.81 3.74
CA ALA A 187 5.54 24.25 3.63
C ALA A 187 5.65 24.92 5.01
N ALA A 188 5.94 26.23 5.02
CA ALA A 188 5.99 27.00 6.25
C ALA A 188 4.60 27.33 6.84
N GLN A 189 3.55 27.22 6.03
CA GLN A 189 2.16 27.46 6.42
C GLN A 189 1.29 26.32 5.90
N PRO A 190 0.31 25.85 6.69
CA PRO A 190 -0.57 24.78 6.26
C PRO A 190 -1.63 25.32 5.29
N ASP A 191 -1.98 24.50 4.33
CA ASP A 191 -3.20 24.61 3.54
C ASP A 191 -4.25 23.65 4.12
N MET A 192 -5.27 24.22 4.73
CA MET A 192 -6.34 23.45 5.38
C MET A 192 -7.44 23.00 4.43
N THR A 193 -7.30 23.24 3.11
CA THR A 193 -8.25 22.77 2.11
C THR A 193 -8.34 21.25 2.17
N PRO A 194 -9.52 20.66 2.39
CA PRO A 194 -9.66 19.23 2.45
C PRO A 194 -9.61 18.60 1.05
N TYR A 195 -9.36 17.30 1.01
CA TYR A 195 -9.47 16.48 -0.19
C TYR A 195 -10.84 15.80 -0.23
N ASP A 196 -11.40 15.69 -1.43
CA ASP A 196 -12.59 14.89 -1.71
C ASP A 196 -12.18 13.68 -2.55
N ALA A 197 -12.66 12.49 -2.19
CA ALA A 197 -12.38 11.28 -2.94
C ALA A 197 -13.03 11.34 -4.32
N ILE A 198 -12.25 11.02 -5.34
CA ILE A 198 -12.71 11.02 -6.73
C ILE A 198 -13.22 9.63 -7.09
N LYS A 199 -14.45 9.55 -7.61
CA LYS A 199 -15.00 8.28 -8.09
C LYS A 199 -14.14 7.74 -9.25
N PRO A 200 -13.71 6.48 -9.21
CA PRO A 200 -12.96 5.86 -10.30
C PRO A 200 -13.71 5.91 -11.63
N SER A 201 -12.97 6.09 -12.71
CA SER A 201 -13.49 5.97 -14.07
C SER A 201 -13.59 4.51 -14.53
N VAL A 202 -12.98 3.60 -13.81
CA VAL A 202 -12.98 2.15 -14.05
C VAL A 202 -14.12 1.51 -13.27
N ASP A 203 -14.82 0.55 -13.88
CA ASP A 203 -15.79 -0.27 -13.16
C ASP A 203 -15.06 -1.25 -12.23
N MET A 204 -15.15 -1.00 -10.92
CA MET A 204 -14.56 -1.86 -9.90
C MET A 204 -15.17 -3.28 -9.84
N ASN A 205 -16.31 -3.50 -10.51
CA ASN A 205 -16.94 -4.82 -10.60
C ASN A 205 -16.54 -5.59 -11.86
N GLU A 206 -15.71 -5.00 -12.72
CA GLU A 206 -15.23 -5.67 -13.92
C GLU A 206 -14.46 -6.94 -13.56
N LYS A 207 -14.81 -8.05 -14.23
CA LYS A 207 -14.24 -9.38 -13.94
C LYS A 207 -13.42 -9.88 -15.12
N ASN A 208 -12.34 -10.61 -14.79
CA ASN A 208 -11.53 -11.28 -15.79
C ASN A 208 -12.34 -12.34 -16.53
N PRO A 209 -12.31 -12.34 -17.88
CA PRO A 209 -12.90 -13.41 -18.70
C PRO A 209 -12.03 -14.67 -18.69
N GLU A 210 -12.55 -15.76 -19.20
CA GLU A 210 -11.69 -16.90 -19.54
C GLU A 210 -10.67 -16.53 -20.61
N SER A 211 -9.41 -16.87 -20.37
CA SER A 211 -8.30 -16.57 -21.26
C SER A 211 -7.10 -17.48 -20.98
N PRO A 212 -6.10 -17.54 -21.86
CA PRO A 212 -4.82 -18.20 -21.53
C PRO A 212 -4.16 -17.62 -20.28
N GLN A 213 -4.24 -16.31 -20.09
CA GLN A 213 -3.71 -15.60 -18.90
C GLN A 213 -4.48 -16.01 -17.63
N ALA A 214 -5.79 -16.20 -17.73
CA ALA A 214 -6.60 -16.69 -16.60
C ALA A 214 -6.15 -18.08 -16.14
N LYS A 215 -5.82 -18.97 -17.06
CA LYS A 215 -5.30 -20.31 -16.74
C LYS A 215 -3.92 -20.25 -16.10
N GLN A 216 -3.06 -19.35 -16.54
CA GLN A 216 -1.74 -19.13 -15.93
C GLN A 216 -1.87 -18.55 -14.52
N SER A 217 -2.71 -17.53 -14.34
CA SER A 217 -2.98 -16.93 -13.02
C SER A 217 -3.53 -17.95 -12.03
N ALA A 218 -4.37 -18.87 -12.46
CA ALA A 218 -4.93 -19.93 -11.60
C ALA A 218 -3.88 -20.92 -11.05
N MET A 219 -2.67 -20.90 -11.56
CA MET A 219 -1.55 -21.72 -11.06
C MET A 219 -0.66 -20.97 -10.05
N LEU A 220 -0.87 -19.66 -9.89
CA LEU A 220 -0.15 -18.85 -8.91
C LEU A 220 -0.82 -18.93 -7.54
N ASP A 221 -0.02 -18.80 -6.49
CA ASP A 221 -0.50 -18.79 -5.10
C ASP A 221 -0.79 -17.36 -4.64
N PHE A 222 -2.07 -17.01 -4.57
CA PHE A 222 -2.56 -15.73 -4.04
C PHE A 222 -3.15 -15.89 -2.63
N SER A 223 -2.87 -16.98 -1.93
CA SER A 223 -3.40 -17.22 -0.59
C SER A 223 -2.73 -16.38 0.50
N ARG A 224 -1.56 -15.86 0.22
CA ARG A 224 -0.76 -15.00 1.11
C ARG A 224 0.09 -14.04 0.29
N ALA A 225 0.55 -12.97 0.93
CA ALA A 225 1.47 -12.02 0.33
C ALA A 225 2.76 -12.73 -0.15
N ASP A 226 3.34 -12.26 -1.23
CA ASP A 226 4.64 -12.67 -1.81
C ASP A 226 4.78 -14.18 -2.10
N ALA A 227 3.64 -14.88 -2.30
CA ALA A 227 3.66 -16.30 -2.64
C ALA A 227 3.54 -16.57 -4.15
N ALA A 228 3.06 -15.60 -4.92
CA ALA A 228 3.05 -15.69 -6.37
C ALA A 228 4.46 -15.44 -6.93
N ASP A 229 4.81 -16.14 -8.02
CA ASP A 229 6.04 -15.86 -8.75
C ASP A 229 5.92 -14.53 -9.51
N ASP A 230 6.74 -13.54 -9.14
CA ASP A 230 6.66 -12.17 -9.62
C ASP A 230 6.85 -12.05 -11.12
N GLU A 231 7.84 -12.72 -11.68
CA GLU A 231 8.12 -12.65 -13.12
C GLU A 231 6.96 -13.23 -13.95
N THR A 232 6.39 -14.33 -13.49
CA THR A 232 5.21 -14.93 -14.13
C THR A 232 4.00 -14.00 -14.01
N LEU A 233 3.77 -13.42 -12.83
CA LEU A 233 2.68 -12.47 -12.58
C LEU A 233 2.84 -11.23 -13.46
N ASN A 234 4.02 -10.64 -13.51
CA ASN A 234 4.32 -9.47 -14.34
C ASN A 234 4.04 -9.72 -15.82
N ARG A 235 4.42 -10.87 -16.36
CA ARG A 235 4.13 -11.26 -17.76
C ARG A 235 2.63 -11.41 -18.01
N ILE A 236 1.90 -11.99 -17.07
CA ILE A 236 0.45 -12.12 -17.14
C ILE A 236 -0.21 -10.73 -17.14
N LEU A 237 0.16 -9.87 -16.19
CA LEU A 237 -0.35 -8.51 -16.08
C LEU A 237 -0.06 -7.70 -17.33
N TRP A 238 1.18 -7.75 -17.82
CA TRP A 238 1.56 -7.05 -19.04
C TRP A 238 0.71 -7.49 -20.24
N LYS A 239 0.61 -8.79 -20.45
CA LYS A 239 -0.19 -9.34 -21.56
C LYS A 239 -1.67 -8.98 -21.44
N THR A 240 -2.21 -8.99 -20.22
CA THR A 240 -3.61 -8.66 -19.95
C THR A 240 -3.91 -7.18 -20.22
N ILE A 241 -2.98 -6.28 -19.85
CA ILE A 241 -3.19 -4.83 -19.93
C ILE A 241 -2.72 -4.25 -21.29
N LYS A 242 -1.60 -4.73 -21.80
CA LYS A 242 -0.93 -4.21 -23.01
C LYS A 242 -1.21 -5.04 -24.26
N GLY A 243 -1.87 -6.19 -24.15
CA GLY A 243 -2.20 -7.04 -25.30
C GLY A 243 -0.95 -7.61 -25.98
N ASP A 244 -0.79 -7.34 -27.28
CA ASP A 244 0.32 -7.90 -28.08
C ASP A 244 1.60 -7.06 -28.02
N VAL A 245 1.66 -6.05 -27.18
CA VAL A 245 2.91 -5.31 -26.94
C VAL A 245 3.93 -6.26 -26.30
N PRO A 246 5.14 -6.40 -26.86
CA PRO A 246 6.17 -7.26 -26.27
C PRO A 246 6.47 -6.88 -24.84
N TYR A 247 6.62 -7.87 -23.95
CA TYR A 247 7.07 -7.64 -22.59
C TYR A 247 8.55 -7.20 -22.60
N PRO A 248 8.88 -6.01 -22.09
CA PRO A 248 10.25 -5.51 -22.19
C PRO A 248 11.23 -6.20 -21.24
N GLY A 249 10.71 -6.91 -20.24
CA GLY A 249 11.52 -7.39 -19.12
C GLY A 249 12.02 -6.25 -18.23
N PRO A 250 12.76 -6.55 -17.16
CA PRO A 250 13.43 -5.53 -16.36
C PRO A 250 14.48 -4.80 -17.21
N THR A 251 14.57 -3.49 -17.09
CA THR A 251 15.48 -2.65 -17.88
C THR A 251 16.90 -2.63 -17.34
N ARG A 252 17.13 -3.14 -16.14
CA ARG A 252 18.45 -3.36 -15.54
C ARG A 252 18.54 -4.77 -15.03
N ALA A 253 19.56 -5.47 -15.50
CA ALA A 253 19.99 -6.72 -14.87
C ALA A 253 20.46 -6.44 -13.44
N ALA A 254 20.22 -7.37 -12.52
CA ALA A 254 20.83 -7.32 -11.21
C ALA A 254 22.35 -7.17 -11.34
N VAL A 255 22.98 -6.45 -10.41
CA VAL A 255 24.44 -6.18 -10.44
C VAL A 255 25.26 -7.49 -10.62
N GLY A 256 24.75 -8.63 -10.19
CA GLY A 256 25.37 -9.96 -10.38
C GLY A 256 25.41 -10.44 -11.83
N GLU A 257 24.52 -9.97 -12.71
CA GLU A 257 24.54 -10.32 -14.14
C GLU A 257 25.50 -9.45 -14.95
N LEU A 258 25.87 -8.26 -14.41
CA LEU A 258 26.85 -7.36 -15.03
C LEU A 258 28.31 -7.78 -14.78
N ILE A 259 28.57 -8.71 -13.87
CA ILE A 259 29.91 -9.17 -13.48
C ILE A 259 30.21 -10.60 -13.97
N GLY A 260 29.31 -11.19 -14.73
CA GLY A 260 29.37 -12.59 -15.23
C GLY A 260 29.84 -12.76 -16.66
N GLU A 261 30.46 -11.74 -17.30
CA GLU A 261 31.15 -11.84 -18.59
C GLU A 261 32.67 -11.65 -18.46
#